data_7775f5e7db5ad2d90101f7d8be52b0fa
#
_entry.id   7775f5e7db5ad2d90101f7d8be52b0fa
#
_cell.length_a   1.000
_cell.length_b   1.000
_cell.length_c   1.000
_cell.angle_alpha   90.00
_cell.angle_beta   90.00
_cell.angle_gamma   90.00
#
_symmetry.space_group_name_H-M   'P 1'
#
loop_
_entity.id
_entity.type
_entity.pdbx_description
1 polymer ?
#
loop_
_entity_poly.entity_id
_entity_poly.type
_entity_poly.pdbx_seq_one_letter_code
_entity_poly.pdbx_strand_id
1 'polypeptide(L)'
;AALAGANDDDLDALCRIASKVGIAFQIRDDILDVTSTMEELGKPGSLYFIRQTDSDGNLNYQYTGTDEEGQPVYTLMKSIEELQADGSIVLTGTDVKNAERRSYQNQMKNYEFVVSLTMTPEGVQKFADATTNAYQNSESIAIYYDGKIISAPNVNEPILGGEAQITGNFTSDEAEQLASTIRIGGLKLELEELHSKIVGAQLGEEAISTSIKAAIIGFVVIVLFMILVYRIAGLAASLALGLYVELIVILLDAFDITLTLPGIAGIILSIGMAVDANVIIFARIREEIAKGKTVRSAIDTGFKKATSAIVDGNITTLIAAAVLAIMGTGTIKGFAYTLALGIVLSMFTAMVVTRTLMNVFYALGAKSEKLYGTAKEKKAVNFTSRKAVFFTISIAVILGGFVFMGINKAGGKNALNYSLEFMGGTSTNVTFNEDMSLLDIDEKVVPLIEDITGDGNVQTQKIDGTTEVIFKTRTLDVAEREEFKNAMVENFSVDAEKITAESISATVSNEMRSNAILSVLIAAVCMLVYIWFRFKDIRYGASAVAALLHDVLVVLAFYAVVRISVGNTFIACMLTIVGYSINATIVIFDRV
;
A
#
# COMPACT_ATOMS: atom_id res chain seq x y z
N ALA A 1 14.74 -1.68 -17.21
CA ALA A 1 15.68 -0.88 -18.03
C ALA A 1 17.00 -1.63 -18.23
N ALA A 2 17.67 -2.11 -17.20
CA ALA A 2 18.92 -2.91 -17.35
C ALA A 2 18.71 -4.19 -18.16
N LEU A 3 17.56 -4.85 -18.03
CA LEU A 3 17.17 -6.04 -18.82
C LEU A 3 16.79 -5.70 -20.28
N ALA A 4 16.51 -4.44 -20.59
CA ALA A 4 16.16 -3.96 -21.92
C ALA A 4 17.36 -3.41 -22.72
N GLY A 5 18.60 -3.54 -22.20
CA GLY A 5 19.82 -3.12 -22.89
C GLY A 5 20.11 -1.60 -22.83
N ALA A 6 19.56 -0.91 -21.86
CA ALA A 6 19.90 0.49 -21.58
C ALA A 6 21.35 0.60 -21.09
N ASN A 7 22.08 1.62 -21.54
CA ASN A 7 23.45 1.88 -21.08
C ASN A 7 23.47 2.55 -19.69
N ASP A 8 24.64 2.63 -19.05
CA ASP A 8 24.76 3.18 -17.68
C ASP A 8 24.38 4.67 -17.59
N ASP A 9 24.57 5.45 -18.67
CA ASP A 9 24.18 6.86 -18.71
C ASP A 9 22.65 7.03 -18.77
N ASP A 10 21.94 6.14 -19.48
CA ASP A 10 20.49 6.10 -19.54
C ASP A 10 19.89 5.65 -18.20
N LEU A 11 20.54 4.70 -17.51
CA LEU A 11 20.16 4.25 -16.18
C LEU A 11 20.35 5.37 -15.13
N ASP A 12 21.45 6.11 -15.19
CA ASP A 12 21.73 7.25 -14.31
C ASP A 12 20.77 8.43 -14.58
N ALA A 13 20.37 8.63 -15.84
CA ALA A 13 19.37 9.62 -16.19
C ALA A 13 17.98 9.21 -15.69
N LEU A 14 17.59 7.94 -15.84
CA LEU A 14 16.35 7.36 -15.30
C LEU A 14 16.31 7.40 -13.77
N CYS A 15 17.42 7.09 -13.09
CA CYS A 15 17.51 7.20 -11.63
C CYS A 15 17.41 8.65 -11.14
N ARG A 16 18.00 9.61 -11.86
CA ARG A 16 17.85 11.05 -11.56
C ARG A 16 16.44 11.56 -11.81
N ILE A 17 15.80 11.11 -12.88
CA ILE A 17 14.39 11.43 -13.17
C ILE A 17 13.49 10.78 -12.13
N ALA A 18 13.66 9.50 -11.82
CA ALA A 18 12.88 8.79 -10.81
C ALA A 18 13.06 9.38 -9.40
N SER A 19 14.27 9.81 -9.05
CA SER A 19 14.55 10.51 -7.78
C SER A 19 13.90 11.89 -7.73
N LYS A 20 13.97 12.67 -8.82
CA LYS A 20 13.30 13.99 -8.90
C LYS A 20 11.78 13.86 -8.97
N VAL A 21 11.27 12.85 -9.65
CA VAL A 21 9.83 12.51 -9.67
C VAL A 21 9.38 12.04 -8.29
N GLY A 22 10.18 11.22 -7.60
CA GLY A 22 9.88 10.79 -6.23
C GLY A 22 9.83 11.95 -5.24
N ILE A 23 10.76 12.92 -5.34
CA ILE A 23 10.75 14.14 -4.53
C ILE A 23 9.57 15.06 -4.94
N ALA A 24 9.26 15.17 -6.21
CA ALA A 24 8.10 15.94 -6.69
C ALA A 24 6.77 15.29 -6.25
N PHE A 25 6.68 13.96 -6.20
CA PHE A 25 5.52 13.24 -5.64
C PHE A 25 5.37 13.48 -4.14
N GLN A 26 6.46 13.48 -3.36
CA GLN A 26 6.40 13.75 -1.93
C GLN A 26 6.01 15.21 -1.60
N ILE A 27 6.48 16.18 -2.38
CA ILE A 27 6.08 17.60 -2.23
C ILE A 27 4.65 17.83 -2.76
N ARG A 28 4.19 17.01 -3.69
CA ARG A 28 2.89 17.12 -4.33
C ARG A 28 1.77 16.44 -3.52
N ASP A 29 2.05 15.40 -2.75
CA ASP A 29 1.08 14.80 -1.80
C ASP A 29 0.65 15.81 -0.72
N ASP A 30 1.53 16.77 -0.36
CA ASP A 30 1.19 17.86 0.58
C ASP A 30 0.44 19.03 -0.07
N ILE A 31 0.37 19.12 -1.42
CA ILE A 31 -0.21 20.27 -2.14
C ILE A 31 -1.42 19.85 -3.03
N LEU A 32 -1.55 18.59 -3.40
CA LEU A 32 -2.60 18.09 -4.31
C LEU A 32 -3.82 17.47 -3.62
N ASP A 33 -4.16 17.95 -2.45
CA ASP A 33 -5.49 17.74 -1.86
C ASP A 33 -6.58 18.60 -2.56
N VAL A 34 -6.21 19.30 -3.64
CA VAL A 34 -7.13 20.13 -4.41
C VAL A 34 -6.84 19.96 -5.90
N THR A 35 -7.72 19.23 -6.58
CA THR A 35 -8.01 19.36 -8.02
C THR A 35 -6.92 19.11 -9.05
N SER A 36 -6.47 17.89 -9.25
CA SER A 36 -6.11 17.48 -10.60
C SER A 36 -6.41 16.00 -10.82
N THR A 37 -7.28 15.72 -11.74
CA THR A 37 -7.61 14.38 -12.21
C THR A 37 -6.41 13.77 -12.93
N MET A 38 -6.29 12.44 -12.92
CA MET A 38 -5.26 11.71 -13.70
C MET A 38 -5.31 12.02 -15.20
N GLU A 39 -6.37 12.66 -15.71
CA GLU A 39 -6.46 13.23 -17.06
C GLU A 39 -5.38 14.29 -17.34
N GLU A 40 -4.89 15.00 -16.32
CA GLU A 40 -3.84 16.02 -16.48
C GLU A 40 -2.42 15.44 -16.54
N LEU A 41 -2.21 14.16 -16.22
CA LEU A 41 -0.90 13.49 -16.30
C LEU A 41 -0.59 12.89 -17.66
N GLY A 42 -1.54 12.93 -18.60
CA GLY A 42 -1.44 12.74 -20.03
C GLY A 42 -0.71 11.51 -20.59
N LYS A 43 -1.03 11.18 -21.81
CA LYS A 43 -0.37 10.10 -22.56
C LYS A 43 0.99 10.59 -23.10
N PRO A 44 2.12 9.91 -22.82
CA PRO A 44 3.39 10.23 -23.42
C PRO A 44 3.30 10.16 -24.96
N GLY A 45 3.88 11.14 -25.62
CA GLY A 45 3.91 11.18 -27.09
C GLY A 45 2.80 12.00 -27.76
N SER A 46 1.84 12.55 -27.03
CA SER A 46 0.76 13.38 -27.57
C SER A 46 1.02 14.89 -27.56
N LEU A 47 2.26 15.32 -27.34
CA LEU A 47 2.64 16.74 -27.41
C LEU A 47 2.94 17.13 -28.85
N TYR A 48 2.19 18.10 -29.37
CA TYR A 48 2.35 18.64 -30.71
C TYR A 48 2.43 20.17 -30.68
N PHE A 49 3.31 20.72 -31.54
CA PHE A 49 3.34 22.14 -31.82
C PHE A 49 2.68 22.37 -33.17
N ILE A 50 1.61 23.14 -33.20
CA ILE A 50 0.71 23.27 -34.36
C ILE A 50 0.73 24.71 -34.86
N ARG A 51 0.93 24.90 -36.17
CA ARG A 51 0.79 26.21 -36.81
C ARG A 51 -0.64 26.71 -36.74
N GLN A 52 -0.81 28.04 -36.66
CA GLN A 52 -2.13 28.64 -36.64
C GLN A 52 -2.92 28.41 -37.93
N THR A 53 -2.25 28.48 -39.09
CA THR A 53 -2.86 28.22 -40.40
C THR A 53 -2.16 27.08 -41.14
N ASP A 54 -2.89 26.40 -42.03
CA ASP A 54 -2.34 25.45 -42.99
C ASP A 54 -1.69 26.16 -44.20
N SER A 55 -1.21 25.38 -45.20
CA SER A 55 -0.62 25.91 -46.41
C SER A 55 -1.61 26.68 -47.32
N ASP A 56 -2.90 26.44 -47.13
CA ASP A 56 -3.98 27.04 -47.92
C ASP A 56 -4.61 28.25 -47.20
N GLY A 57 -4.12 28.59 -45.99
CA GLY A 57 -4.58 29.71 -45.18
C GLY A 57 -5.79 29.43 -44.32
N ASN A 58 -6.20 28.16 -44.14
CA ASN A 58 -7.29 27.82 -43.26
C ASN A 58 -6.78 27.69 -41.80
N LEU A 59 -7.61 28.07 -40.83
CA LEU A 59 -7.28 27.97 -39.43
C LEU A 59 -7.22 26.49 -38.96
N ASN A 60 -6.16 26.14 -38.27
CA ASN A 60 -5.98 24.85 -37.62
C ASN A 60 -6.58 24.81 -36.20
N TYR A 61 -6.62 25.98 -35.57
CA TYR A 61 -7.27 26.17 -34.24
C TYR A 61 -7.80 27.59 -34.12
N GLN A 62 -8.79 27.75 -33.25
CA GLN A 62 -9.44 29.03 -33.00
C GLN A 62 -9.63 29.29 -31.50
N TYR A 63 -9.46 30.55 -31.09
CA TYR A 63 -9.84 31.01 -29.75
C TYR A 63 -11.37 30.96 -29.60
N THR A 64 -11.85 30.31 -28.55
CA THR A 64 -13.30 30.10 -28.32
C THR A 64 -13.81 30.82 -27.06
N GLY A 65 -12.95 31.33 -26.22
CA GLY A 65 -13.34 32.05 -25.00
C GLY A 65 -12.32 31.96 -23.90
N THR A 66 -12.73 32.22 -22.68
CA THR A 66 -11.94 32.02 -21.46
C THR A 66 -12.70 31.05 -20.55
N ASP A 67 -11.95 30.23 -19.82
CA ASP A 67 -12.50 29.34 -18.80
C ASP A 67 -12.92 30.11 -17.55
N GLU A 68 -13.40 29.40 -16.52
CA GLU A 68 -13.82 29.97 -15.23
C GLU A 68 -12.65 30.64 -14.47
N GLU A 69 -11.40 30.24 -14.76
CA GLU A 69 -10.18 30.79 -14.16
C GLU A 69 -9.60 31.97 -14.96
N GLY A 70 -10.23 32.31 -16.09
CA GLY A 70 -9.81 33.42 -16.97
C GLY A 70 -8.71 33.06 -17.97
N GLN A 71 -8.39 31.75 -18.14
CA GLN A 71 -7.41 31.30 -19.10
C GLN A 71 -8.01 31.18 -20.52
N PRO A 72 -7.26 31.47 -21.58
CA PRO A 72 -7.76 31.39 -22.95
C PRO A 72 -7.99 29.95 -23.38
N VAL A 73 -9.17 29.66 -23.88
CA VAL A 73 -9.56 28.35 -24.42
C VAL A 73 -9.50 28.37 -25.94
N TYR A 74 -8.86 27.36 -26.50
CA TYR A 74 -8.73 27.16 -27.94
C TYR A 74 -9.31 25.82 -28.34
N THR A 75 -9.91 25.77 -29.53
CA THR A 75 -10.46 24.54 -30.12
C THR A 75 -9.77 24.22 -31.42
N LEU A 76 -9.40 22.95 -31.64
CA LEU A 76 -8.91 22.46 -32.91
C LEU A 76 -10.04 22.46 -33.96
N MET A 77 -9.71 22.84 -35.19
CA MET A 77 -10.61 22.85 -36.32
C MET A 77 -10.47 21.60 -37.17
N LYS A 78 -9.40 20.81 -36.99
CA LYS A 78 -9.06 19.58 -37.69
C LYS A 78 -8.65 18.50 -36.72
N SER A 79 -8.75 17.25 -37.11
CA SER A 79 -8.19 16.13 -36.33
C SER A 79 -6.66 16.14 -36.32
N ILE A 80 -6.04 15.47 -35.37
CA ILE A 80 -4.56 15.37 -35.28
C ILE A 80 -4.01 14.65 -36.51
N GLU A 81 -4.71 13.64 -37.03
CA GLU A 81 -4.34 12.90 -38.25
C GLU A 81 -4.33 13.81 -39.49
N GLU A 82 -5.32 14.69 -39.61
CA GLU A 82 -5.38 15.68 -40.69
C GLU A 82 -4.26 16.72 -40.60
N LEU A 83 -3.99 17.23 -39.38
CA LEU A 83 -2.90 18.18 -39.10
C LEU A 83 -1.51 17.56 -39.33
N GLN A 84 -1.37 16.26 -39.13
CA GLN A 84 -0.14 15.54 -39.44
C GLN A 84 0.02 15.32 -40.94
N ALA A 85 -1.06 15.01 -41.64
CA ALA A 85 -1.06 14.76 -43.08
C ALA A 85 -0.78 16.02 -43.90
N ASP A 86 -1.27 17.20 -43.49
CA ASP A 86 -1.06 18.50 -44.15
C ASP A 86 0.22 19.22 -43.71
N GLY A 87 0.98 18.64 -42.74
CA GLY A 87 2.23 19.21 -42.28
C GLY A 87 2.06 20.44 -41.36
N SER A 88 0.88 20.61 -40.78
CA SER A 88 0.60 21.69 -39.80
C SER A 88 1.23 21.43 -38.43
N ILE A 89 1.55 20.17 -38.10
CA ILE A 89 2.36 19.81 -36.91
C ILE A 89 3.83 20.08 -37.25
N VAL A 90 4.41 21.10 -36.62
CA VAL A 90 5.78 21.54 -36.89
C VAL A 90 6.82 20.86 -36.02
N LEU A 91 6.46 20.49 -34.79
CA LEU A 91 7.28 19.73 -33.86
C LEU A 91 6.41 18.77 -33.07
N THR A 92 7.06 17.72 -32.59
CA THR A 92 6.52 16.77 -31.63
C THR A 92 7.24 16.90 -30.29
N GLY A 93 6.71 16.31 -29.24
CA GLY A 93 7.34 16.30 -27.94
C GLY A 93 8.77 15.77 -27.94
N THR A 94 9.09 14.83 -28.84
CA THR A 94 10.44 14.24 -28.98
C THR A 94 11.47 15.23 -29.55
N ASP A 95 11.05 16.34 -30.14
CA ASP A 95 11.92 17.42 -30.62
C ASP A 95 12.32 18.39 -29.49
N VAL A 96 11.69 18.29 -28.32
CA VAL A 96 12.00 19.08 -27.11
C VAL A 96 12.94 18.28 -26.19
N LYS A 97 14.09 18.86 -25.87
CA LYS A 97 15.07 18.25 -24.98
C LYS A 97 14.75 18.50 -23.50
N ASN A 98 14.31 19.73 -23.18
CA ASN A 98 13.97 20.13 -21.82
C ASN A 98 13.02 21.33 -21.80
N ALA A 99 12.22 21.41 -20.74
CA ALA A 99 11.38 22.56 -20.43
C ALA A 99 11.52 22.85 -18.94
N GLU A 100 11.81 24.11 -18.58
CA GLU A 100 12.06 24.52 -17.20
C GLU A 100 11.34 25.81 -16.87
N ARG A 101 10.76 25.90 -15.68
CA ARG A 101 10.34 27.19 -15.13
C ARG A 101 11.58 28.03 -14.81
N ARG A 102 11.62 29.25 -15.29
CA ARG A 102 12.60 30.26 -14.88
C ARG A 102 11.91 31.49 -14.34
N SER A 103 12.57 32.19 -13.42
CA SER A 103 12.10 33.45 -12.91
C SER A 103 13.15 34.53 -13.16
N TYR A 104 12.73 35.71 -13.54
CA TYR A 104 13.58 36.88 -13.60
C TYR A 104 12.88 38.07 -12.93
N GLN A 105 13.68 39.02 -12.47
CA GLN A 105 13.16 40.19 -11.82
C GLN A 105 13.03 41.31 -12.86
N ASN A 106 11.82 41.81 -13.05
CA ASN A 106 11.57 42.91 -13.98
C ASN A 106 12.07 44.25 -13.42
N GLN A 107 12.01 45.32 -14.23
CA GLN A 107 12.46 46.67 -13.82
C GLN A 107 11.72 47.22 -12.60
N MET A 108 10.52 46.73 -12.29
CA MET A 108 9.72 47.11 -11.12
C MET A 108 10.01 46.25 -9.90
N LYS A 109 11.04 45.36 -9.96
CA LYS A 109 11.42 44.40 -8.91
C LYS A 109 10.39 43.32 -8.61
N ASN A 110 9.42 43.07 -9.49
CA ASN A 110 8.51 41.94 -9.41
C ASN A 110 9.14 40.73 -10.08
N TYR A 111 8.84 39.53 -9.55
CA TYR A 111 9.23 38.28 -10.21
C TYR A 111 8.23 37.95 -11.31
N GLU A 112 8.76 37.74 -12.50
CA GLU A 112 8.02 37.19 -13.64
C GLU A 112 8.48 35.76 -13.88
N PHE A 113 7.52 34.86 -14.13
CA PHE A 113 7.80 33.44 -14.38
C PHE A 113 7.60 33.15 -15.87
N VAL A 114 8.53 32.37 -16.43
CA VAL A 114 8.52 31.96 -17.83
C VAL A 114 8.85 30.48 -17.93
N VAL A 115 8.43 29.86 -19.03
CA VAL A 115 8.84 28.49 -19.36
C VAL A 115 9.96 28.57 -20.41
N SER A 116 11.15 28.13 -20.04
CA SER A 116 12.31 28.04 -20.93
C SER A 116 12.31 26.68 -21.60
N LEU A 117 12.32 26.67 -22.94
CA LEU A 117 12.39 25.47 -23.78
C LEU A 117 13.79 25.32 -24.35
N THR A 118 14.29 24.10 -24.42
CA THR A 118 15.51 23.74 -25.12
C THR A 118 15.17 22.61 -26.11
N MET A 119 15.49 22.79 -27.37
CA MET A 119 15.22 21.80 -28.42
C MET A 119 16.33 20.77 -28.51
N THR A 120 16.01 19.57 -29.04
CA THR A 120 17.01 18.60 -29.48
C THR A 120 17.75 19.10 -30.72
N PRO A 121 18.93 18.53 -31.07
CA PRO A 121 19.63 18.93 -32.28
C PRO A 121 18.77 18.83 -33.57
N GLU A 122 17.90 17.82 -33.66
CA GLU A 122 16.96 17.64 -34.73
C GLU A 122 15.81 18.66 -34.70
N GLY A 123 15.36 19.00 -33.46
CA GLY A 123 14.29 19.98 -33.24
C GLY A 123 14.70 21.41 -33.54
N VAL A 124 15.99 21.78 -33.39
CA VAL A 124 16.49 23.15 -33.63
C VAL A 124 16.13 23.67 -35.01
N GLN A 125 16.40 22.87 -36.08
CA GLN A 125 16.13 23.31 -37.45
C GLN A 125 14.62 23.41 -37.71
N LYS A 126 13.85 22.44 -37.29
CA LYS A 126 12.38 22.45 -37.41
C LYS A 126 11.77 23.65 -36.73
N PHE A 127 12.27 23.96 -35.52
CA PHE A 127 11.77 25.08 -34.74
C PHE A 127 12.15 26.44 -35.32
N ALA A 128 13.38 26.55 -35.86
CA ALA A 128 13.83 27.75 -36.58
C ALA A 128 12.95 28.04 -37.79
N ASP A 129 12.66 27.01 -38.60
CA ASP A 129 11.80 27.14 -39.80
C ASP A 129 10.35 27.50 -39.38
N ALA A 130 9.81 26.84 -38.36
CA ALA A 130 8.47 27.09 -37.85
C ALA A 130 8.30 28.51 -37.30
N THR A 131 9.24 28.96 -36.43
CA THR A 131 9.18 30.30 -35.85
C THR A 131 9.46 31.41 -36.85
N THR A 132 10.31 31.17 -37.85
CA THR A 132 10.53 32.11 -38.96
C THR A 132 9.26 32.32 -39.76
N ASN A 133 8.56 31.25 -40.12
CA ASN A 133 7.30 31.30 -40.86
C ASN A 133 6.20 32.00 -40.04
N ALA A 134 6.03 31.58 -38.78
CA ALA A 134 5.03 32.19 -37.88
C ALA A 134 5.29 33.69 -37.65
N TYR A 135 6.55 34.10 -37.49
CA TYR A 135 6.92 35.53 -37.36
C TYR A 135 6.57 36.33 -38.61
N GLN A 136 6.88 35.81 -39.83
CA GLN A 136 6.58 36.49 -41.08
C GLN A 136 5.08 36.68 -41.30
N ASN A 137 4.28 35.75 -40.85
CA ASN A 137 2.82 35.78 -41.01
C ASN A 137 2.09 36.37 -39.78
N SER A 138 2.82 36.78 -38.74
CA SER A 138 2.25 37.24 -37.44
C SER A 138 1.32 36.24 -36.81
N GLU A 139 1.72 34.97 -36.84
CA GLU A 139 0.97 33.81 -36.33
C GLU A 139 1.50 33.35 -34.97
N SER A 140 0.64 32.63 -34.23
CA SER A 140 1.00 31.88 -33.05
C SER A 140 1.31 30.42 -33.37
N ILE A 141 2.00 29.74 -32.44
CA ILE A 141 2.21 28.30 -32.49
C ILE A 141 1.52 27.70 -31.27
N ALA A 142 0.48 26.91 -31.47
CA ALA A 142 -0.22 26.24 -30.39
C ALA A 142 0.57 25.06 -29.86
N ILE A 143 0.55 24.87 -28.55
CA ILE A 143 1.07 23.70 -27.86
C ILE A 143 -0.14 22.85 -27.47
N TYR A 144 -0.28 21.75 -28.16
CA TYR A 144 -1.37 20.79 -27.95
C TYR A 144 -0.86 19.59 -27.17
N TYR A 145 -1.62 19.19 -26.18
CA TYR A 145 -1.30 18.05 -25.35
C TYR A 145 -2.59 17.36 -24.89
N ASP A 146 -2.65 16.04 -25.06
CA ASP A 146 -3.70 15.14 -24.58
C ASP A 146 -5.14 15.67 -24.75
N GLY A 147 -5.52 16.00 -25.99
CA GLY A 147 -6.89 16.43 -26.31
C GLY A 147 -7.13 17.94 -26.21
N LYS A 148 -6.20 18.73 -25.63
CA LYS A 148 -6.39 20.17 -25.37
C LYS A 148 -5.22 21.01 -25.89
N ILE A 149 -5.49 22.24 -26.30
CA ILE A 149 -4.46 23.24 -26.52
C ILE A 149 -4.16 23.93 -25.18
N ILE A 150 -2.98 23.67 -24.64
CA ILE A 150 -2.55 24.18 -23.33
C ILE A 150 -1.99 25.61 -23.39
N SER A 151 -1.50 26.04 -24.56
CA SER A 151 -1.01 27.39 -24.77
C SER A 151 -0.88 27.67 -26.28
N ALA A 152 -1.05 28.91 -26.71
CA ALA A 152 -0.83 29.34 -28.09
C ALA A 152 -0.07 30.68 -28.14
N PRO A 153 1.24 30.70 -27.75
CA PRO A 153 2.04 31.90 -27.71
C PRO A 153 2.28 32.46 -29.12
N ASN A 154 2.24 33.80 -29.24
CA ASN A 154 2.66 34.52 -30.44
C ASN A 154 4.17 34.43 -30.61
N VAL A 155 4.62 34.33 -31.86
CA VAL A 155 6.04 34.34 -32.19
C VAL A 155 6.51 35.80 -32.43
N ASN A 156 7.31 36.31 -31.50
CA ASN A 156 7.76 37.70 -31.51
C ASN A 156 9.04 37.90 -32.35
N GLU A 157 9.84 36.84 -32.55
CA GLU A 157 11.06 36.83 -33.35
C GLU A 157 11.39 35.40 -33.83
N PRO A 158 12.15 35.21 -34.92
CA PRO A 158 12.64 33.92 -35.33
C PRO A 158 13.63 33.34 -34.33
N ILE A 159 13.42 32.10 -33.92
CA ILE A 159 14.25 31.41 -32.89
C ILE A 159 15.20 30.42 -33.59
N LEU A 160 16.42 30.88 -33.87
CA LEU A 160 17.39 30.09 -34.66
C LEU A 160 18.28 29.19 -33.79
N GLY A 161 18.38 29.48 -32.50
CA GLY A 161 19.30 28.79 -31.56
C GLY A 161 18.71 27.58 -30.83
N GLY A 162 17.42 27.28 -31.03
CA GLY A 162 16.75 26.18 -30.34
C GLY A 162 16.48 26.40 -28.85
N GLU A 163 16.72 27.59 -28.34
CA GLU A 163 16.30 28.02 -27.00
C GLU A 163 15.17 29.03 -27.13
N ALA A 164 14.06 28.79 -26.47
CA ALA A 164 12.88 29.65 -26.48
C ALA A 164 12.37 29.92 -25.07
N GLN A 165 11.59 30.99 -24.95
CA GLN A 165 10.89 31.29 -23.70
C GLN A 165 9.41 31.55 -24.01
N ILE A 166 8.54 30.82 -23.34
CA ILE A 166 7.11 31.11 -23.32
C ILE A 166 6.91 32.14 -22.21
N THR A 167 6.53 33.35 -22.62
CA THR A 167 6.23 34.45 -21.70
C THR A 167 4.72 34.61 -21.59
N GLY A 168 4.26 34.97 -20.41
CA GLY A 168 2.85 35.20 -20.11
C GLY A 168 2.71 35.73 -18.69
N ASN A 169 1.48 35.96 -18.27
CA ASN A 169 1.21 36.39 -16.90
C ASN A 169 1.09 35.18 -15.96
N PHE A 170 2.12 34.30 -15.98
CA PHE A 170 2.13 33.05 -15.22
C PHE A 170 2.42 33.29 -13.75
N THR A 171 1.71 32.62 -12.88
CA THR A 171 2.16 32.33 -11.52
C THR A 171 3.32 31.34 -11.52
N SER A 172 3.99 31.18 -10.38
CA SER A 172 5.05 30.18 -10.20
C SER A 172 4.57 28.76 -10.58
N ASP A 173 3.37 28.43 -10.15
CA ASP A 173 2.82 27.08 -10.27
C ASP A 173 2.32 26.79 -11.70
N GLU A 174 1.68 27.75 -12.35
CA GLU A 174 1.28 27.63 -13.76
C GLU A 174 2.48 27.45 -14.69
N ALA A 175 3.57 28.20 -14.47
CA ALA A 175 4.79 28.03 -15.25
C ALA A 175 5.45 26.66 -15.03
N GLU A 176 5.46 26.15 -13.80
CA GLU A 176 5.98 24.82 -13.51
C GLU A 176 5.09 23.73 -14.06
N GLN A 177 3.78 23.87 -13.99
CA GLN A 177 2.82 22.94 -14.56
C GLN A 177 2.98 22.84 -16.08
N LEU A 178 3.04 23.97 -16.78
CA LEU A 178 3.27 24.02 -18.22
C LEU A 178 4.62 23.40 -18.59
N ALA A 179 5.69 23.70 -17.87
CA ALA A 179 7.01 23.12 -18.10
C ALA A 179 7.00 21.60 -17.87
N SER A 180 6.31 21.12 -16.83
CA SER A 180 6.18 19.70 -16.53
C SER A 180 5.39 18.96 -17.60
N THR A 181 4.28 19.53 -18.06
CA THR A 181 3.46 18.96 -19.16
C THR A 181 4.27 18.81 -20.44
N ILE A 182 5.06 19.82 -20.81
CA ILE A 182 5.94 19.77 -21.98
C ILE A 182 7.04 18.70 -21.81
N ARG A 183 7.63 18.56 -20.60
CA ARG A 183 8.63 17.50 -20.32
C ARG A 183 8.03 16.11 -20.45
N ILE A 184 6.84 15.88 -19.93
CA ILE A 184 6.14 14.59 -20.00
C ILE A 184 5.81 14.24 -21.44
N GLY A 185 5.26 15.18 -22.20
CA GLY A 185 4.95 15.00 -23.61
C GLY A 185 6.18 14.77 -24.51
N GLY A 186 7.39 15.09 -24.03
CA GLY A 186 8.67 14.83 -24.68
C GLY A 186 9.27 13.44 -24.40
N LEU A 187 8.65 12.61 -23.57
CA LEU A 187 9.15 11.27 -23.25
C LEU A 187 9.05 10.36 -24.49
N LYS A 188 10.15 9.63 -24.75
CA LYS A 188 10.22 8.65 -25.86
C LYS A 188 9.60 7.29 -25.52
N LEU A 189 9.10 7.13 -24.29
CA LEU A 189 8.55 5.89 -23.75
C LEU A 189 7.05 6.08 -23.53
N GLU A 190 6.28 5.09 -23.93
CA GLU A 190 4.87 5.00 -23.57
C GLU A 190 4.76 4.59 -22.12
N LEU A 191 3.96 5.32 -21.34
CA LEU A 191 3.69 5.02 -19.93
C LEU A 191 2.36 4.28 -19.84
N GLU A 192 2.36 3.13 -19.19
CA GLU A 192 1.15 2.35 -18.89
C GLU A 192 0.87 2.44 -17.40
N GLU A 193 -0.37 2.76 -17.03
CA GLU A 193 -0.81 2.72 -15.64
C GLU A 193 -0.88 1.28 -15.15
N LEU A 194 0.04 0.90 -14.27
CA LEU A 194 0.10 -0.46 -13.71
C LEU A 194 -0.72 -0.62 -12.45
N HIS A 195 -0.84 0.43 -11.66
CA HIS A 195 -1.60 0.44 -10.40
C HIS A 195 -2.03 1.86 -10.06
N SER A 196 -3.30 2.01 -9.76
CA SER A 196 -3.89 3.26 -9.25
C SER A 196 -4.82 2.95 -8.09
N LYS A 197 -4.80 3.83 -7.07
CA LYS A 197 -5.70 3.73 -5.92
C LYS A 197 -6.12 5.13 -5.49
N ILE A 198 -7.41 5.38 -5.52
CA ILE A 198 -8.02 6.62 -5.08
C ILE A 198 -8.72 6.36 -3.75
N VAL A 199 -8.34 7.09 -2.71
CA VAL A 199 -8.94 6.98 -1.37
C VAL A 199 -9.41 8.37 -0.94
N GLY A 200 -10.70 8.51 -0.64
CA GLY A 200 -11.25 9.76 -0.13
C GLY A 200 -10.72 10.08 1.28
N ALA A 201 -10.51 11.35 1.58
CA ALA A 201 -9.98 11.82 2.87
C ALA A 201 -10.84 11.36 4.07
N GLN A 202 -12.16 11.36 3.93
CA GLN A 202 -13.11 10.91 4.96
C GLN A 202 -12.91 9.44 5.33
N LEU A 203 -12.67 8.55 4.36
CA LEU A 203 -12.42 7.12 4.61
C LEU A 203 -11.12 6.91 5.39
N GLY A 204 -10.09 7.71 5.11
CA GLY A 204 -8.82 7.69 5.86
C GLY A 204 -9.03 8.07 7.32
N GLU A 205 -9.76 9.14 7.60
CA GLU A 205 -10.04 9.62 8.96
C GLU A 205 -10.86 8.62 9.78
N GLU A 206 -11.92 8.05 9.20
CA GLU A 206 -12.75 7.03 9.85
C GLU A 206 -11.95 5.76 10.19
N ALA A 207 -11.09 5.31 9.29
CA ALA A 207 -10.26 4.14 9.48
C ALA A 207 -9.25 4.36 10.63
N ILE A 208 -8.60 5.52 10.69
CA ILE A 208 -7.66 5.89 11.76
C ILE A 208 -8.42 5.99 13.09
N SER A 209 -9.54 6.72 13.14
CA SER A 209 -10.35 6.90 14.36
C SER A 209 -10.82 5.55 14.92
N THR A 210 -11.33 4.68 14.06
CA THR A 210 -11.80 3.34 14.46
C THR A 210 -10.66 2.46 14.94
N SER A 211 -9.50 2.50 14.28
CA SER A 211 -8.31 1.76 14.66
C SER A 211 -7.77 2.21 16.03
N ILE A 212 -7.72 3.51 16.29
CA ILE A 212 -7.29 4.06 17.58
C ILE A 212 -8.26 3.62 18.69
N LYS A 213 -9.57 3.70 18.46
CA LYS A 213 -10.57 3.22 19.44
C LYS A 213 -10.39 1.74 19.76
N ALA A 214 -10.19 0.92 18.73
CA ALA A 214 -9.93 -0.51 18.90
C ALA A 214 -8.64 -0.79 19.68
N ALA A 215 -7.56 -0.04 19.40
CA ALA A 215 -6.29 -0.15 20.12
C ALA A 215 -6.44 0.21 21.60
N ILE A 216 -7.15 1.29 21.92
CA ILE A 216 -7.39 1.71 23.31
C ILE A 216 -8.22 0.67 24.06
N ILE A 217 -9.31 0.17 23.47
CA ILE A 217 -10.14 -0.86 24.07
C ILE A 217 -9.33 -2.14 24.32
N GLY A 218 -8.56 -2.58 23.32
CA GLY A 218 -7.69 -3.75 23.42
C GLY A 218 -6.64 -3.59 24.52
N PHE A 219 -5.98 -2.42 24.58
CA PHE A 219 -5.01 -2.10 25.63
C PHE A 219 -5.62 -2.18 27.04
N VAL A 220 -6.78 -1.54 27.25
CA VAL A 220 -7.47 -1.55 28.55
C VAL A 220 -7.87 -2.97 28.96
N VAL A 221 -8.43 -3.76 28.04
CA VAL A 221 -8.80 -5.16 28.31
C VAL A 221 -7.58 -5.99 28.70
N ILE A 222 -6.45 -5.83 28.00
CA ILE A 222 -5.19 -6.53 28.30
C ILE A 222 -4.67 -6.14 29.68
N VAL A 223 -4.62 -4.85 29.99
CA VAL A 223 -4.16 -4.35 31.29
C VAL A 223 -5.02 -4.93 32.44
N LEU A 224 -6.34 -4.86 32.28
CA LEU A 224 -7.27 -5.45 33.26
C LEU A 224 -7.05 -6.95 33.44
N PHE A 225 -6.95 -7.68 32.34
CA PHE A 225 -6.66 -9.12 32.39
C PHE A 225 -5.35 -9.42 33.10
N MET A 226 -4.28 -8.71 32.78
CA MET A 226 -2.96 -8.91 33.39
C MET A 226 -2.98 -8.65 34.89
N ILE A 227 -3.61 -7.57 35.33
CA ILE A 227 -3.72 -7.25 36.77
C ILE A 227 -4.57 -8.30 37.49
N LEU A 228 -5.71 -8.70 36.94
CA LEU A 228 -6.61 -9.67 37.57
C LEU A 228 -5.98 -11.08 37.70
N VAL A 229 -5.30 -11.54 36.63
CA VAL A 229 -4.75 -12.90 36.57
C VAL A 229 -3.38 -12.99 37.22
N TYR A 230 -2.49 -12.00 36.96
CA TYR A 230 -1.09 -12.05 37.39
C TYR A 230 -0.77 -11.10 38.55
N ARG A 231 -1.76 -10.33 39.05
CA ARG A 231 -1.65 -9.47 40.26
C ARG A 231 -0.48 -8.48 40.11
N ILE A 232 0.48 -8.52 41.09
CA ILE A 232 1.62 -7.58 41.08
C ILE A 232 2.54 -7.75 39.87
N ALA A 233 2.74 -8.98 39.42
CA ALA A 233 3.48 -9.25 38.20
C ALA A 233 2.75 -8.67 36.96
N GLY A 234 1.40 -8.78 36.96
CA GLY A 234 0.56 -8.18 35.93
C GLY A 234 0.63 -6.65 35.93
N LEU A 235 0.72 -6.02 37.14
CA LEU A 235 0.92 -4.58 37.23
C LEU A 235 2.27 -4.16 36.63
N ALA A 236 3.35 -4.91 36.92
CA ALA A 236 4.66 -4.65 36.29
C ALA A 236 4.62 -4.75 34.78
N ALA A 237 3.96 -5.80 34.24
CA ALA A 237 3.81 -5.95 32.80
C ALA A 237 2.92 -4.87 32.18
N SER A 238 1.88 -4.40 32.86
CA SER A 238 1.02 -3.32 32.40
C SER A 238 1.77 -1.98 32.30
N LEU A 239 2.63 -1.67 33.25
CA LEU A 239 3.49 -0.49 33.21
C LEU A 239 4.53 -0.62 32.06
N ALA A 240 5.13 -1.79 31.92
CA ALA A 240 6.06 -2.07 30.82
C ALA A 240 5.37 -1.99 29.45
N LEU A 241 4.10 -2.40 29.36
CA LEU A 241 3.29 -2.27 28.14
C LEU A 241 2.95 -0.80 27.84
N GLY A 242 2.69 0.02 28.85
CA GLY A 242 2.54 1.47 28.67
C GLY A 242 3.78 2.10 28.04
N LEU A 243 4.96 1.81 28.64
CA LEU A 243 6.24 2.25 28.07
C LEU A 243 6.51 1.70 26.67
N TYR A 244 6.09 0.47 26.38
CA TYR A 244 6.18 -0.14 25.05
C TYR A 244 5.41 0.68 24.01
N VAL A 245 4.16 1.07 24.31
CA VAL A 245 3.34 1.87 23.40
C VAL A 245 3.96 3.25 23.16
N GLU A 246 4.48 3.87 24.21
CA GLU A 246 5.18 5.16 24.10
C GLU A 246 6.44 5.05 23.22
N LEU A 247 7.28 4.04 23.46
CA LEU A 247 8.50 3.81 22.68
C LEU A 247 8.20 3.50 21.20
N ILE A 248 7.13 2.76 20.89
CA ILE A 248 6.79 2.45 19.50
C ILE A 248 6.43 3.73 18.73
N VAL A 249 5.66 4.63 19.35
CA VAL A 249 5.28 5.92 18.72
C VAL A 249 6.53 6.79 18.51
N ILE A 250 7.40 6.90 19.52
CA ILE A 250 8.66 7.66 19.40
C ILE A 250 9.55 7.12 18.27
N LEU A 251 9.67 5.79 18.15
CA LEU A 251 10.52 5.21 17.12
C LEU A 251 9.90 5.28 15.72
N LEU A 252 8.57 5.23 15.60
CA LEU A 252 7.91 5.46 14.31
C LEU A 252 8.20 6.86 13.79
N ASP A 253 8.12 7.87 14.66
CA ASP A 253 8.45 9.25 14.34
C ASP A 253 9.96 9.41 14.04
N ALA A 254 10.82 8.88 14.89
CA ALA A 254 12.28 9.00 14.75
C ALA A 254 12.85 8.34 13.48
N PHE A 255 12.22 7.29 12.96
CA PHE A 255 12.62 6.60 11.74
C PHE A 255 11.79 7.01 10.51
N ASP A 256 10.92 7.99 10.65
CA ASP A 256 10.02 8.48 9.58
C ASP A 256 9.23 7.33 8.90
N ILE A 257 8.72 6.39 9.73
CA ILE A 257 7.99 5.23 9.24
C ILE A 257 6.54 5.62 8.97
N THR A 258 6.15 5.59 7.70
CA THR A 258 4.77 5.85 7.30
C THR A 258 3.80 4.86 7.92
N LEU A 259 2.81 5.37 8.66
CA LEU A 259 1.80 4.56 9.32
C LEU A 259 0.68 4.19 8.34
N THR A 260 0.68 2.94 7.87
CA THR A 260 -0.36 2.37 7.00
C THR A 260 -1.44 1.64 7.81
N LEU A 261 -2.64 1.41 7.25
CA LEU A 261 -3.68 0.61 7.92
C LEU A 261 -3.19 -0.79 8.33
N PRO A 262 -2.51 -1.57 7.46
CA PRO A 262 -1.84 -2.79 7.90
C PRO A 262 -0.78 -2.56 8.97
N GLY A 263 -0.07 -1.43 8.93
CA GLY A 263 0.92 -1.04 9.94
C GLY A 263 0.29 -0.85 11.32
N ILE A 264 -0.87 -0.19 11.40
CA ILE A 264 -1.65 -0.07 12.65
C ILE A 264 -2.06 -1.47 13.16
N ALA A 265 -2.53 -2.35 12.27
CA ALA A 265 -2.84 -3.72 12.64
C ALA A 265 -1.61 -4.47 13.18
N GLY A 266 -0.42 -4.25 12.60
CA GLY A 266 0.86 -4.78 13.09
C GLY A 266 1.19 -4.31 14.50
N ILE A 267 0.96 -3.03 14.81
CA ILE A 267 1.14 -2.48 16.17
C ILE A 267 0.18 -3.13 17.15
N ILE A 268 -1.11 -3.20 16.83
CA ILE A 268 -2.12 -3.82 17.70
C ILE A 268 -1.78 -5.29 17.97
N LEU A 269 -1.36 -6.02 16.95
CA LEU A 269 -0.91 -7.41 17.08
C LEU A 269 0.33 -7.50 18.00
N SER A 270 1.31 -6.63 17.81
CA SER A 270 2.54 -6.63 18.61
C SER A 270 2.31 -6.27 20.07
N ILE A 271 1.27 -5.49 20.41
CA ILE A 271 0.81 -5.29 21.79
C ILE A 271 0.41 -6.63 22.42
N GLY A 272 -0.32 -7.47 21.70
CA GLY A 272 -0.67 -8.83 22.16
C GLY A 272 0.56 -9.69 22.39
N MET A 273 1.52 -9.68 21.46
CA MET A 273 2.78 -10.42 21.58
C MET A 273 3.69 -9.92 22.71
N ALA A 274 3.66 -8.62 22.99
CA ALA A 274 4.42 -8.04 24.12
C ALA A 274 3.99 -8.60 25.48
N VAL A 275 2.71 -8.97 25.59
CA VAL A 275 2.18 -9.61 26.81
C VAL A 275 2.55 -11.08 26.88
N ASP A 276 2.65 -11.78 25.76
CA ASP A 276 2.92 -13.21 25.72
C ASP A 276 4.27 -13.57 26.36
N ALA A 277 5.32 -12.81 26.08
CA ALA A 277 6.63 -12.97 26.72
C ALA A 277 6.52 -12.87 28.27
N ASN A 278 5.75 -11.90 28.77
CA ASN A 278 5.51 -11.74 30.20
C ASN A 278 4.73 -12.92 30.81
N VAL A 279 3.74 -13.44 30.08
CA VAL A 279 2.95 -14.62 30.50
C VAL A 279 3.87 -15.84 30.69
N ILE A 280 4.79 -16.09 29.73
CA ILE A 280 5.77 -17.18 29.84
C ILE A 280 6.67 -17.00 31.07
N ILE A 281 7.20 -15.79 31.28
CA ILE A 281 8.04 -15.45 32.44
C ILE A 281 7.26 -15.71 33.75
N PHE A 282 6.04 -15.22 33.86
CA PHE A 282 5.24 -15.33 35.07
C PHE A 282 4.80 -16.78 35.34
N ALA A 283 4.56 -17.58 34.31
CA ALA A 283 4.34 -19.01 34.47
C ALA A 283 5.56 -19.69 35.11
N ARG A 284 6.76 -19.37 34.63
CA ARG A 284 8.02 -19.91 35.21
C ARG A 284 8.25 -19.44 36.63
N ILE A 285 8.00 -18.17 36.95
CA ILE A 285 8.10 -17.65 38.35
C ILE A 285 7.17 -18.42 39.27
N ARG A 286 5.90 -18.63 38.86
CA ARG A 286 4.92 -19.38 39.66
C ARG A 286 5.33 -20.85 39.87
N GLU A 287 5.92 -21.49 38.84
CA GLU A 287 6.48 -22.84 38.94
C GLU A 287 7.62 -22.89 39.99
N GLU A 288 8.53 -21.91 39.99
CA GLU A 288 9.66 -21.88 40.91
C GLU A 288 9.22 -21.56 42.36
N ILE A 289 8.19 -20.72 42.52
CA ILE A 289 7.56 -20.49 43.84
C ILE A 289 6.91 -21.78 44.35
N ALA A 290 6.19 -22.50 43.50
CA ALA A 290 5.56 -23.78 43.86
C ALA A 290 6.58 -24.86 44.29
N LYS A 291 7.83 -24.77 43.81
CA LYS A 291 8.95 -25.61 44.26
C LYS A 291 9.58 -25.19 45.57
N GLY A 292 9.02 -24.17 46.26
CA GLY A 292 9.51 -23.69 47.54
C GLY A 292 10.65 -22.67 47.47
N LYS A 293 10.94 -22.07 46.31
CA LYS A 293 11.93 -20.99 46.24
C LYS A 293 11.36 -19.68 46.77
N THR A 294 12.24 -18.88 47.38
CA THR A 294 11.88 -17.51 47.77
C THR A 294 11.48 -16.69 46.55
N VAL A 295 10.60 -15.71 46.72
CA VAL A 295 10.11 -14.86 45.64
C VAL A 295 11.25 -14.24 44.83
N ARG A 296 12.30 -13.71 45.47
CA ARG A 296 13.48 -13.16 44.81
C ARG A 296 14.18 -14.17 43.92
N SER A 297 14.45 -15.36 44.44
CA SER A 297 15.11 -16.44 43.70
C SER A 297 14.20 -16.97 42.56
N ALA A 298 12.89 -17.00 42.79
CA ALA A 298 11.93 -17.40 41.77
C ALA A 298 11.86 -16.40 40.62
N ILE A 299 11.90 -15.07 40.90
CA ILE A 299 11.98 -14.03 39.86
C ILE A 299 13.23 -14.24 38.99
N ASP A 300 14.44 -14.27 39.62
CA ASP A 300 15.68 -14.42 38.87
C ASP A 300 15.74 -15.72 38.04
N THR A 301 15.30 -16.84 38.64
CA THR A 301 15.27 -18.13 37.95
C THR A 301 14.22 -18.17 36.85
N GLY A 302 13.06 -17.57 37.06
CA GLY A 302 11.96 -17.52 36.10
C GLY A 302 12.35 -16.75 34.85
N PHE A 303 12.94 -15.56 35.00
CA PHE A 303 13.47 -14.79 33.87
C PHE A 303 14.56 -15.58 33.12
N LYS A 304 15.54 -16.14 33.83
CA LYS A 304 16.63 -16.89 33.22
C LYS A 304 16.14 -18.10 32.40
N LYS A 305 15.14 -18.82 32.90
CA LYS A 305 14.57 -19.99 32.23
C LYS A 305 13.65 -19.62 31.05
N ALA A 306 12.98 -18.47 31.11
CA ALA A 306 12.08 -18.03 30.05
C ALA A 306 12.82 -17.38 28.87
N THR A 307 14.02 -16.81 29.11
CA THR A 307 14.75 -16.02 28.12
C THR A 307 14.99 -16.79 26.81
N SER A 308 15.43 -18.05 26.87
CA SER A 308 15.68 -18.86 25.69
C SER A 308 14.43 -18.99 24.80
N ALA A 309 13.33 -19.45 25.39
CA ALA A 309 12.09 -19.66 24.64
C ALA A 309 11.53 -18.34 24.06
N ILE A 310 11.65 -17.22 24.80
CA ILE A 310 11.20 -15.91 24.33
C ILE A 310 12.03 -15.43 23.15
N VAL A 311 13.36 -15.51 23.24
CA VAL A 311 14.28 -15.09 22.17
C VAL A 311 14.06 -15.94 20.92
N ASP A 312 14.05 -17.26 21.07
CA ASP A 312 13.88 -18.19 19.98
C ASP A 312 12.53 -17.98 19.24
N GLY A 313 11.43 -17.82 19.98
CA GLY A 313 10.12 -17.57 19.42
C GLY A 313 10.02 -16.22 18.68
N ASN A 314 10.61 -15.17 19.24
CA ASN A 314 10.59 -13.85 18.61
C ASN A 314 11.52 -13.77 17.38
N ILE A 315 12.65 -14.51 17.35
CA ILE A 315 13.51 -14.59 16.17
C ILE A 315 12.75 -15.21 14.99
N THR A 316 11.95 -16.24 15.20
CA THR A 316 11.14 -16.83 14.10
C THR A 316 10.14 -15.83 13.52
N THR A 317 9.51 -15.03 14.37
CA THR A 317 8.59 -13.98 13.89
C THR A 317 9.33 -12.82 13.22
N LEU A 318 10.54 -12.48 13.70
CA LEU A 318 11.42 -11.50 13.03
C LEU A 318 11.86 -11.99 11.63
N ILE A 319 12.13 -13.29 11.46
CA ILE A 319 12.42 -13.87 10.15
C ILE A 319 11.22 -13.65 9.21
N ALA A 320 10.00 -13.92 9.65
CA ALA A 320 8.79 -13.67 8.86
C ALA A 320 8.64 -12.19 8.50
N ALA A 321 8.85 -11.28 9.47
CA ALA A 321 8.79 -9.84 9.24
C ALA A 321 9.89 -9.38 8.26
N ALA A 322 11.11 -9.91 8.34
CA ALA A 322 12.20 -9.59 7.42
C ALA A 322 11.88 -10.03 5.98
N VAL A 323 11.34 -11.23 5.80
CA VAL A 323 10.91 -11.71 4.48
C VAL A 323 9.82 -10.81 3.91
N LEU A 324 8.83 -10.40 4.72
CA LEU A 324 7.80 -9.45 4.31
C LEU A 324 8.36 -8.07 3.96
N ALA A 325 9.35 -7.58 4.70
CA ALA A 325 9.98 -6.28 4.43
C ALA A 325 10.76 -6.28 3.10
N ILE A 326 11.40 -7.41 2.75
CA ILE A 326 12.18 -7.55 1.53
C ILE A 326 11.30 -7.79 0.31
N MET A 327 10.33 -8.71 0.42
CA MET A 327 9.52 -9.19 -0.70
C MET A 327 8.15 -8.53 -0.79
N GLY A 328 7.67 -7.91 0.27
CA GLY A 328 6.38 -7.22 0.30
C GLY A 328 6.40 -5.96 -0.56
N THR A 329 5.21 -5.54 -1.00
CA THR A 329 5.00 -4.32 -1.79
C THR A 329 4.14 -3.33 -1.01
N GLY A 330 4.32 -2.04 -1.27
CA GLY A 330 3.45 -0.97 -0.75
C GLY A 330 3.18 -1.07 0.76
N THR A 331 1.91 -1.14 1.11
CA THR A 331 1.42 -1.11 2.50
C THR A 331 1.87 -2.29 3.37
N ILE A 332 2.24 -3.43 2.76
CA ILE A 332 2.73 -4.61 3.50
C ILE A 332 4.11 -4.36 4.09
N LYS A 333 4.97 -3.58 3.44
CA LYS A 333 6.25 -3.17 4.03
C LYS A 333 6.05 -2.40 5.32
N GLY A 334 5.06 -1.49 5.36
CA GLY A 334 4.68 -0.77 6.58
C GLY A 334 4.30 -1.73 7.72
N PHE A 335 3.47 -2.75 7.44
CA PHE A 335 3.16 -3.80 8.40
C PHE A 335 4.41 -4.55 8.88
N ALA A 336 5.30 -4.93 7.96
CA ALA A 336 6.51 -5.67 8.30
C ALA A 336 7.46 -4.87 9.21
N TYR A 337 7.64 -3.58 8.93
CA TYR A 337 8.47 -2.71 9.75
C TYR A 337 7.87 -2.48 11.14
N THR A 338 6.57 -2.19 11.23
CA THR A 338 5.90 -1.99 12.52
C THR A 338 5.89 -3.27 13.35
N LEU A 339 5.69 -4.43 12.72
CA LEU A 339 5.77 -5.73 13.37
C LEU A 339 7.18 -6.02 13.91
N ALA A 340 8.22 -5.84 13.07
CA ALA A 340 9.61 -6.07 13.49
C ALA A 340 10.01 -5.16 14.64
N LEU A 341 9.69 -3.87 14.55
CA LEU A 341 9.95 -2.89 15.59
C LEU A 341 9.22 -3.27 16.89
N GLY A 342 7.95 -3.63 16.77
CA GLY A 342 7.14 -4.07 17.90
C GLY A 342 7.71 -5.30 18.61
N ILE A 343 8.21 -6.29 17.86
CA ILE A 343 8.83 -7.49 18.44
C ILE A 343 10.12 -7.14 19.18
N VAL A 344 11.00 -6.34 18.61
CA VAL A 344 12.26 -5.94 19.26
C VAL A 344 11.97 -5.17 20.56
N LEU A 345 11.03 -4.21 20.52
CA LEU A 345 10.62 -3.46 21.69
C LEU A 345 9.94 -4.33 22.74
N SER A 346 9.10 -5.28 22.33
CA SER A 346 8.42 -6.20 23.26
C SER A 346 9.42 -7.07 24.02
N MET A 347 10.46 -7.56 23.33
CA MET A 347 11.56 -8.29 23.98
C MET A 347 12.30 -7.41 24.99
N PHE A 348 12.62 -6.18 24.63
CA PHE A 348 13.27 -5.23 25.52
C PHE A 348 12.40 -4.95 26.76
N THR A 349 11.14 -4.60 26.57
CA THR A 349 10.25 -4.26 27.70
C THR A 349 9.94 -5.46 28.59
N ALA A 350 9.78 -6.67 28.03
CA ALA A 350 9.55 -7.87 28.82
C ALA A 350 10.81 -8.29 29.61
N MET A 351 11.98 -8.32 28.99
CA MET A 351 13.19 -8.88 29.62
C MET A 351 13.93 -7.87 30.50
N VAL A 352 13.88 -6.57 30.18
CA VAL A 352 14.61 -5.52 30.91
C VAL A 352 13.65 -4.74 31.82
N VAL A 353 12.61 -4.12 31.26
CA VAL A 353 11.73 -3.21 32.02
C VAL A 353 10.89 -3.97 33.03
N THR A 354 10.20 -5.04 32.61
CA THR A 354 9.38 -5.85 33.53
C THR A 354 10.24 -6.47 34.62
N ARG A 355 11.44 -6.97 34.28
CA ARG A 355 12.38 -7.51 35.29
C ARG A 355 12.77 -6.46 36.32
N THR A 356 13.10 -5.26 35.86
CA THR A 356 13.47 -4.15 36.74
C THR A 356 12.31 -3.76 37.67
N LEU A 357 11.10 -3.59 37.12
CA LEU A 357 9.89 -3.27 37.88
C LEU A 357 9.57 -4.36 38.91
N MET A 358 9.70 -5.63 38.56
CA MET A 358 9.50 -6.75 39.50
C MET A 358 10.48 -6.69 40.67
N ASN A 359 11.75 -6.37 40.41
CA ASN A 359 12.76 -6.20 41.46
C ASN A 359 12.48 -4.97 42.34
N VAL A 360 12.03 -3.86 41.75
CA VAL A 360 11.60 -2.66 42.47
C VAL A 360 10.40 -2.97 43.39
N PHE A 361 9.37 -3.64 42.86
CA PHE A 361 8.21 -4.01 43.68
C PHE A 361 8.60 -4.94 44.84
N TYR A 362 9.52 -5.90 44.61
CA TYR A 362 10.06 -6.73 45.65
C TYR A 362 10.79 -5.90 46.73
N ALA A 363 11.61 -4.92 46.34
CA ALA A 363 12.33 -4.03 47.23
C ALA A 363 11.37 -3.12 48.05
N LEU A 364 10.28 -2.66 47.42
CA LEU A 364 9.22 -1.87 48.08
C LEU A 364 8.34 -2.68 49.06
N GLY A 365 8.59 -3.97 49.20
CA GLY A 365 7.91 -4.79 50.22
C GLY A 365 6.93 -5.84 49.66
N ALA A 366 6.80 -5.99 48.34
CA ALA A 366 6.00 -7.05 47.73
C ALA A 366 6.69 -8.42 47.82
N LYS A 367 6.90 -8.93 49.04
CA LYS A 367 7.64 -10.17 49.30
C LYS A 367 6.74 -11.41 49.47
N SER A 368 5.41 -11.22 49.60
CA SER A 368 4.47 -12.31 49.79
C SER A 368 4.23 -13.11 48.52
N GLU A 369 4.36 -14.43 48.59
CA GLU A 369 4.08 -15.35 47.47
C GLU A 369 2.65 -15.20 46.92
N LYS A 370 1.70 -14.85 47.82
CA LYS A 370 0.29 -14.61 47.42
C LYS A 370 0.14 -13.52 46.40
N LEU A 371 1.04 -12.54 46.36
CA LEU A 371 1.01 -11.43 45.38
C LEU A 371 1.43 -11.85 43.98
N TYR A 372 2.21 -12.91 43.83
CA TYR A 372 2.67 -13.45 42.56
C TYR A 372 1.84 -14.65 42.11
N GLY A 373 1.18 -15.34 43.07
CA GLY A 373 0.45 -16.58 42.83
C GLY A 373 1.40 -17.78 42.76
N THR A 374 0.83 -18.95 42.93
CA THR A 374 1.53 -20.24 42.84
C THR A 374 0.91 -21.08 41.74
N ALA A 375 1.72 -21.85 41.04
CA ALA A 375 1.20 -22.85 40.09
C ALA A 375 0.47 -23.96 40.86
N LYS A 376 -0.78 -24.24 40.48
CA LYS A 376 -1.48 -25.42 41.00
C LYS A 376 -1.08 -26.61 40.15
N GLU A 377 -0.71 -27.72 40.81
CA GLU A 377 -0.52 -28.99 40.10
C GLU A 377 -1.85 -29.40 39.45
N LYS A 378 -1.83 -29.45 38.10
CA LYS A 378 -2.95 -29.99 37.32
C LYS A 378 -2.68 -31.46 37.00
N LYS A 379 -3.73 -32.29 37.04
CA LYS A 379 -3.60 -33.67 36.55
C LYS A 379 -3.07 -33.69 35.13
N ALA A 380 -2.04 -34.47 34.88
CA ALA A 380 -1.50 -34.65 33.52
C ALA A 380 -2.56 -35.19 32.56
N VAL A 381 -2.79 -34.50 31.47
CA VAL A 381 -3.68 -34.93 30.41
C VAL A 381 -2.86 -35.73 29.41
N ASN A 382 -3.25 -37.00 29.20
CA ASN A 382 -2.57 -37.84 28.22
C ASN A 382 -3.11 -37.57 26.81
N PHE A 383 -2.51 -36.57 26.15
CA PHE A 383 -2.85 -36.20 24.78
C PHE A 383 -2.47 -37.31 23.77
N THR A 384 -1.39 -38.05 24.04
CA THR A 384 -0.87 -39.08 23.14
C THR A 384 -1.85 -40.26 23.00
N SER A 385 -2.59 -40.59 24.05
CA SER A 385 -3.61 -41.67 23.98
C SER A 385 -4.81 -41.30 23.11
N ARG A 386 -5.07 -39.99 22.91
CA ARG A 386 -6.18 -39.46 22.09
C ARG A 386 -5.73 -38.92 20.75
N LYS A 387 -4.50 -39.23 20.32
CA LYS A 387 -3.92 -38.72 19.05
C LYS A 387 -4.83 -38.99 17.84
N ALA A 388 -5.43 -40.20 17.74
CA ALA A 388 -6.31 -40.55 16.64
C ALA A 388 -7.50 -39.57 16.51
N VAL A 389 -8.11 -39.16 17.64
CA VAL A 389 -9.24 -38.23 17.63
C VAL A 389 -8.80 -36.86 17.10
N PHE A 390 -7.67 -36.35 17.57
CA PHE A 390 -7.16 -35.02 17.14
C PHE A 390 -6.78 -35.04 15.65
N PHE A 391 -6.08 -36.09 15.17
CA PHE A 391 -5.76 -36.23 13.75
C PHE A 391 -7.01 -36.37 12.90
N THR A 392 -8.02 -37.11 13.33
CA THR A 392 -9.28 -37.29 12.58
C THR A 392 -10.00 -35.94 12.45
N ILE A 393 -10.09 -35.13 13.53
CA ILE A 393 -10.71 -33.80 13.49
C ILE A 393 -9.95 -32.88 12.53
N SER A 394 -8.61 -32.84 12.65
CA SER A 394 -7.78 -31.99 11.77
C SER A 394 -7.92 -32.38 10.30
N ILE A 395 -7.83 -33.65 9.99
CA ILE A 395 -7.99 -34.16 8.63
C ILE A 395 -9.40 -33.88 8.10
N ALA A 396 -10.44 -34.05 8.92
CA ALA A 396 -11.82 -33.74 8.53
C ALA A 396 -12.01 -32.25 8.21
N VAL A 397 -11.42 -31.35 8.99
CA VAL A 397 -11.47 -29.90 8.74
C VAL A 397 -10.76 -29.55 7.43
N ILE A 398 -9.55 -30.07 7.23
CA ILE A 398 -8.75 -29.80 6.01
C ILE A 398 -9.45 -30.36 4.77
N LEU A 399 -9.91 -31.60 4.82
CA LEU A 399 -10.66 -32.22 3.71
C LEU A 399 -11.97 -31.48 3.45
N GLY A 400 -12.69 -31.05 4.50
CA GLY A 400 -13.86 -30.20 4.38
C GLY A 400 -13.55 -28.91 3.62
N GLY A 401 -12.44 -28.26 3.94
CA GLY A 401 -11.96 -27.06 3.22
C GLY A 401 -11.73 -27.34 1.72
N PHE A 402 -11.06 -28.42 1.37
CA PHE A 402 -10.86 -28.80 -0.04
C PHE A 402 -12.18 -29.12 -0.76
N VAL A 403 -13.12 -29.77 -0.08
CA VAL A 403 -14.47 -30.02 -0.63
C VAL A 403 -15.17 -28.69 -0.92
N PHE A 404 -15.15 -27.73 0.02
CA PHE A 404 -15.73 -26.41 -0.20
C PHE A 404 -15.04 -25.62 -1.33
N MET A 405 -13.71 -25.71 -1.48
CA MET A 405 -12.99 -25.17 -2.64
C MET A 405 -13.50 -25.77 -3.95
N GLY A 406 -13.75 -27.09 -3.96
CA GLY A 406 -14.32 -27.80 -5.11
C GLY A 406 -15.75 -27.33 -5.41
N ILE A 407 -16.60 -27.20 -4.41
CA ILE A 407 -17.99 -26.70 -4.54
C ILE A 407 -17.98 -25.28 -5.08
N ASN A 408 -17.14 -24.40 -4.55
CA ASN A 408 -17.01 -23.03 -5.04
C ASN A 408 -16.65 -23.01 -6.53
N LYS A 409 -15.67 -23.82 -6.93
CA LYS A 409 -15.24 -23.91 -8.34
C LYS A 409 -16.32 -24.51 -9.26
N ALA A 410 -17.05 -25.51 -8.80
CA ALA A 410 -18.17 -26.10 -9.54
C ALA A 410 -19.34 -25.11 -9.69
N GLY A 411 -19.52 -24.20 -8.74
CA GLY A 411 -20.51 -23.13 -8.79
C GLY A 411 -20.07 -21.89 -9.59
N GLY A 412 -19.03 -21.99 -10.42
CA GLY A 412 -18.54 -20.87 -11.26
C GLY A 412 -17.71 -19.81 -10.51
N LYS A 413 -17.43 -20.01 -9.22
CA LYS A 413 -16.63 -19.09 -8.40
C LYS A 413 -15.17 -19.57 -8.30
N ASN A 414 -14.27 -18.65 -7.96
CA ASN A 414 -12.91 -19.05 -7.61
C ASN A 414 -12.88 -19.93 -6.34
N ALA A 415 -11.94 -20.88 -6.25
CA ALA A 415 -11.79 -21.76 -5.09
C ALA A 415 -11.72 -21.00 -3.77
N LEU A 416 -10.95 -19.91 -3.73
CA LEU A 416 -10.91 -18.91 -2.69
C LEU A 416 -11.46 -17.59 -3.23
N ASN A 417 -11.86 -16.68 -2.34
CA ASN A 417 -12.27 -15.33 -2.73
C ASN A 417 -11.04 -14.43 -2.85
N TYR A 418 -10.44 -14.38 -4.03
CA TYR A 418 -9.25 -13.55 -4.25
C TYR A 418 -9.62 -12.07 -4.28
N SER A 419 -8.76 -11.23 -3.69
CA SER A 419 -8.84 -9.78 -3.79
C SER A 419 -8.33 -9.30 -5.16
N LEU A 420 -8.55 -8.01 -5.41
CA LEU A 420 -8.10 -7.35 -6.64
C LEU A 420 -6.59 -7.50 -6.86
N GLU A 421 -5.79 -7.42 -5.80
CA GLU A 421 -4.33 -7.56 -5.89
C GLU A 421 -3.89 -8.91 -6.50
N PHE A 422 -4.72 -9.96 -6.39
CA PHE A 422 -4.41 -11.29 -6.93
C PHE A 422 -5.20 -11.64 -8.19
N MET A 423 -6.28 -10.92 -8.47
CA MET A 423 -7.07 -11.12 -9.69
C MET A 423 -6.68 -10.16 -10.81
N GLY A 424 -6.29 -8.94 -10.47
CA GLY A 424 -6.24 -7.81 -11.39
C GLY A 424 -7.64 -7.26 -11.69
N GLY A 425 -7.71 -6.16 -12.41
CA GLY A 425 -8.96 -5.50 -12.74
C GLY A 425 -9.14 -4.17 -12.01
N THR A 426 -10.36 -3.65 -12.03
CA THR A 426 -10.75 -2.44 -11.28
C THR A 426 -11.82 -2.79 -10.25
N SER A 427 -11.65 -2.28 -9.02
CA SER A 427 -12.62 -2.36 -7.95
C SER A 427 -13.11 -0.95 -7.64
N THR A 428 -14.39 -0.71 -7.86
CA THR A 428 -15.02 0.59 -7.55
C THR A 428 -15.97 0.41 -6.37
N ASN A 429 -15.72 1.13 -5.29
CA ASN A 429 -16.59 1.15 -4.12
C ASN A 429 -17.52 2.35 -4.23
N VAL A 430 -18.81 2.12 -4.14
CA VAL A 430 -19.85 3.14 -4.23
C VAL A 430 -20.70 3.09 -2.96
N THR A 431 -20.76 4.18 -2.22
CA THR A 431 -21.65 4.30 -1.05
C THR A 431 -22.94 4.99 -1.48
N PHE A 432 -24.00 4.21 -1.62
CA PHE A 432 -25.32 4.72 -2.00
C PHE A 432 -25.99 5.50 -0.86
N ASN A 433 -26.87 6.43 -1.21
CA ASN A 433 -27.64 7.19 -0.21
C ASN A 433 -28.72 6.34 0.47
N GLU A 434 -29.19 5.29 -0.20
CA GLU A 434 -30.20 4.37 0.30
C GLU A 434 -29.68 2.92 0.30
N ASP A 435 -30.24 2.11 1.19
CA ASP A 435 -29.89 0.69 1.28
C ASP A 435 -30.56 -0.10 0.16
N MET A 436 -29.83 -0.37 -0.93
CA MET A 436 -30.32 -1.16 -2.07
C MET A 436 -30.13 -2.65 -1.82
N SER A 437 -31.11 -3.46 -2.21
CA SER A 437 -30.94 -4.91 -2.21
C SER A 437 -29.99 -5.36 -3.33
N LEU A 438 -29.34 -6.53 -3.18
CA LEU A 438 -28.49 -7.09 -4.25
C LEU A 438 -29.26 -7.27 -5.56
N LEU A 439 -30.55 -7.62 -5.49
CA LEU A 439 -31.39 -7.75 -6.68
C LEU A 439 -31.60 -6.40 -7.39
N ASP A 440 -31.84 -5.33 -6.63
CA ASP A 440 -31.98 -3.99 -7.23
C ASP A 440 -30.67 -3.52 -7.86
N ILE A 441 -29.54 -3.85 -7.26
CA ILE A 441 -28.20 -3.54 -7.79
C ILE A 441 -27.98 -4.29 -9.10
N ASP A 442 -28.26 -5.59 -9.14
CA ASP A 442 -28.07 -6.43 -10.32
C ASP A 442 -29.02 -6.04 -11.47
N GLU A 443 -30.23 -5.54 -11.15
CA GLU A 443 -31.22 -5.13 -12.17
C GLU A 443 -31.02 -3.69 -12.68
N LYS A 444 -30.56 -2.75 -11.84
CA LYS A 444 -30.54 -1.32 -12.17
C LYS A 444 -29.14 -0.75 -12.36
N VAL A 445 -28.13 -1.25 -11.60
CA VAL A 445 -26.78 -0.69 -11.58
C VAL A 445 -25.85 -1.49 -12.51
N VAL A 446 -25.88 -2.81 -12.41
CA VAL A 446 -24.99 -3.68 -13.19
C VAL A 446 -25.13 -3.49 -14.69
N PRO A 447 -26.34 -3.41 -15.30
CA PRO A 447 -26.45 -3.20 -16.75
C PRO A 447 -25.83 -1.88 -17.22
N LEU A 448 -25.92 -0.83 -16.40
CA LEU A 448 -25.30 0.46 -16.71
C LEU A 448 -23.77 0.35 -16.68
N ILE A 449 -23.20 -0.40 -15.71
CA ILE A 449 -21.77 -0.64 -15.63
C ILE A 449 -21.29 -1.51 -16.81
N GLU A 450 -22.06 -2.53 -17.19
CA GLU A 450 -21.76 -3.37 -18.35
C GLU A 450 -21.75 -2.58 -19.67
N ASP A 451 -22.64 -1.61 -19.81
CA ASP A 451 -22.72 -0.74 -20.99
C ASP A 451 -21.49 0.20 -21.08
N ILE A 452 -21.10 0.79 -19.98
CA ILE A 452 -19.92 1.68 -19.89
C ILE A 452 -18.61 0.89 -20.07
N THR A 453 -18.47 -0.23 -19.38
CA THR A 453 -17.22 -0.95 -19.32
C THR A 453 -17.06 -2.00 -20.41
N GLY A 454 -18.13 -2.40 -21.07
CA GLY A 454 -18.16 -3.56 -21.98
C GLY A 454 -17.81 -4.91 -21.29
N ASP A 455 -17.86 -4.95 -19.93
CA ASP A 455 -17.54 -6.16 -19.16
C ASP A 455 -18.82 -6.86 -18.70
N GLY A 456 -19.19 -7.94 -19.35
CA GLY A 456 -20.34 -8.77 -18.96
C GLY A 456 -20.15 -9.63 -17.72
N ASN A 457 -19.03 -9.48 -16.98
CA ASN A 457 -18.72 -10.24 -15.75
C ASN A 457 -18.55 -9.32 -14.52
N VAL A 458 -19.35 -8.28 -14.42
CA VAL A 458 -19.34 -7.39 -13.25
C VAL A 458 -19.68 -8.20 -12.00
N GLN A 459 -18.77 -8.21 -11.02
CA GLN A 459 -19.00 -8.86 -9.73
C GLN A 459 -19.42 -7.82 -8.70
N THR A 460 -20.58 -8.01 -8.11
CA THR A 460 -21.13 -7.14 -7.06
C THR A 460 -20.89 -7.77 -5.68
N GLN A 461 -20.49 -6.95 -4.72
CA GLN A 461 -20.35 -7.35 -3.32
C GLN A 461 -20.87 -6.23 -2.44
N LYS A 462 -22.00 -6.47 -1.76
CA LYS A 462 -22.52 -5.54 -0.76
C LYS A 462 -21.86 -5.78 0.59
N ILE A 463 -21.57 -4.70 1.31
CA ILE A 463 -21.05 -4.78 2.69
C ILE A 463 -22.22 -4.79 3.65
N ASP A 464 -22.38 -5.86 4.40
CA ASP A 464 -23.48 -6.04 5.34
C ASP A 464 -23.55 -4.91 6.39
N GLY A 465 -24.74 -4.36 6.59
CA GLY A 465 -24.98 -3.29 7.56
C GLY A 465 -24.56 -1.89 7.09
N THR A 466 -24.18 -1.75 5.83
CA THR A 466 -23.84 -0.47 5.19
C THR A 466 -24.59 -0.30 3.88
N THR A 467 -24.53 0.91 3.30
CA THR A 467 -25.01 1.21 1.96
C THR A 467 -23.90 1.09 0.90
N GLU A 468 -22.72 0.55 1.28
CA GLU A 468 -21.57 0.42 0.41
C GLU A 468 -21.64 -0.85 -0.43
N VAL A 469 -21.38 -0.69 -1.73
CA VAL A 469 -21.36 -1.77 -2.72
C VAL A 469 -20.05 -1.70 -3.49
N ILE A 470 -19.38 -2.83 -3.61
CA ILE A 470 -18.13 -3.00 -4.34
C ILE A 470 -18.43 -3.64 -5.69
N PHE A 471 -18.06 -2.95 -6.77
CA PHE A 471 -18.11 -3.44 -8.14
C PHE A 471 -16.71 -3.82 -8.62
N LYS A 472 -16.54 -5.05 -9.06
CA LYS A 472 -15.27 -5.53 -9.62
C LYS A 472 -15.47 -5.79 -11.11
N THR A 473 -14.64 -5.16 -11.92
CA THR A 473 -14.67 -5.23 -13.39
C THR A 473 -13.29 -5.62 -13.93
N ARG A 474 -13.16 -5.78 -15.25
CA ARG A 474 -11.86 -5.78 -15.91
C ARG A 474 -11.08 -4.51 -15.55
N THR A 475 -9.82 -4.45 -15.93
CA THR A 475 -9.06 -3.20 -15.79
C THR A 475 -9.71 -2.11 -16.64
N LEU A 476 -10.09 -1.01 -15.99
CA LEU A 476 -10.67 0.17 -16.63
C LEU A 476 -9.58 1.23 -16.79
N ASP A 477 -9.57 1.91 -17.92
CA ASP A 477 -8.74 3.08 -18.13
C ASP A 477 -9.28 4.31 -17.36
N VAL A 478 -8.58 5.44 -17.44
CA VAL A 478 -8.95 6.65 -16.70
C VAL A 478 -10.31 7.20 -17.16
N ALA A 479 -10.55 7.21 -18.48
CA ALA A 479 -11.80 7.72 -19.05
C ALA A 479 -13.00 6.85 -18.65
N GLU A 480 -12.88 5.53 -18.72
CA GLU A 480 -13.91 4.57 -18.30
C GLU A 480 -14.22 4.70 -16.80
N ARG A 481 -13.21 4.96 -15.96
CA ARG A 481 -13.43 5.17 -14.51
C ARG A 481 -14.19 6.47 -14.22
N GLU A 482 -13.85 7.55 -14.94
CA GLU A 482 -14.58 8.82 -14.82
C GLU A 482 -16.02 8.71 -15.35
N GLU A 483 -16.22 8.04 -16.48
CA GLU A 483 -17.56 7.77 -17.01
C GLU A 483 -18.39 6.95 -16.02
N PHE A 484 -17.81 5.90 -15.44
CA PHE A 484 -18.44 5.12 -14.37
C PHE A 484 -18.84 6.01 -13.18
N LYS A 485 -17.93 6.85 -12.69
CA LYS A 485 -18.18 7.75 -11.57
C LYS A 485 -19.29 8.74 -11.88
N ASN A 486 -19.25 9.38 -13.05
CA ASN A 486 -20.25 10.32 -13.49
C ASN A 486 -21.63 9.66 -13.62
N ALA A 487 -21.68 8.44 -14.17
CA ALA A 487 -22.92 7.68 -14.27
C ALA A 487 -23.53 7.35 -12.89
N MET A 488 -22.72 7.06 -11.87
CA MET A 488 -23.22 6.84 -10.51
C MET A 488 -23.76 8.13 -9.89
N VAL A 489 -23.08 9.26 -10.10
CA VAL A 489 -23.54 10.57 -9.63
C VAL A 489 -24.84 10.97 -10.30
N GLU A 490 -24.95 10.87 -11.62
CA GLU A 490 -26.10 11.30 -12.40
C GLU A 490 -27.34 10.41 -12.18
N ASN A 491 -27.18 9.09 -12.21
CA ASN A 491 -28.33 8.17 -12.17
C ASN A 491 -28.77 7.80 -10.77
N PHE A 492 -27.86 7.83 -9.79
CA PHE A 492 -28.15 7.38 -8.40
C PHE A 492 -27.91 8.48 -7.36
N SER A 493 -27.57 9.71 -7.79
CA SER A 493 -27.31 10.85 -6.91
C SER A 493 -26.27 10.55 -5.81
N VAL A 494 -25.30 9.70 -6.11
CA VAL A 494 -24.21 9.35 -5.21
C VAL A 494 -23.27 10.54 -5.11
N ASP A 495 -22.75 10.79 -3.91
CA ASP A 495 -21.73 11.79 -3.70
C ASP A 495 -20.39 11.33 -4.34
N ALA A 496 -19.80 12.15 -5.20
CA ALA A 496 -18.57 11.84 -5.91
C ALA A 496 -17.39 11.53 -4.96
N GLU A 497 -17.37 12.12 -3.75
CA GLU A 497 -16.34 11.85 -2.73
C GLU A 497 -16.52 10.48 -2.06
N LYS A 498 -17.68 9.88 -2.18
CA LYS A 498 -18.01 8.54 -1.66
C LYS A 498 -17.79 7.43 -2.69
N ILE A 499 -17.22 7.75 -3.83
CA ILE A 499 -16.82 6.78 -4.85
C ILE A 499 -15.30 6.68 -4.83
N THR A 500 -14.81 5.47 -4.55
CA THR A 500 -13.36 5.19 -4.58
C THR A 500 -13.07 4.08 -5.54
N ALA A 501 -11.94 4.18 -6.25
CA ALA A 501 -11.55 3.18 -7.23
C ALA A 501 -10.09 2.73 -7.00
N GLU A 502 -9.86 1.44 -7.19
CA GLU A 502 -8.53 0.84 -7.22
C GLU A 502 -8.41 -0.01 -8.49
N SER A 503 -7.38 0.25 -9.30
CA SER A 503 -7.12 -0.48 -10.53
C SER A 503 -5.73 -1.12 -10.48
N ILE A 504 -5.65 -2.40 -10.84
CA ILE A 504 -4.41 -3.18 -10.84
C ILE A 504 -4.32 -3.96 -12.14
N SER A 505 -3.23 -3.76 -12.90
CA SER A 505 -3.00 -4.51 -14.13
C SER A 505 -2.75 -6.00 -13.86
N ALA A 506 -3.05 -6.84 -14.86
CA ALA A 506 -2.80 -8.27 -14.78
C ALA A 506 -1.31 -8.62 -14.55
N THR A 507 -0.40 -7.80 -15.06
CA THR A 507 1.05 -7.96 -14.87
C THR A 507 1.42 -7.81 -13.41
N VAL A 508 0.96 -6.73 -12.76
CA VAL A 508 1.22 -6.46 -11.34
C VAL A 508 0.57 -7.51 -10.44
N SER A 509 -0.67 -7.91 -10.72
CA SER A 509 -1.35 -8.92 -9.91
C SER A 509 -0.69 -10.30 -9.98
N ASN A 510 -0.18 -10.70 -11.15
CA ASN A 510 0.59 -11.93 -11.31
C ASN A 510 1.93 -11.88 -10.54
N GLU A 511 2.61 -10.74 -10.57
CA GLU A 511 3.83 -10.53 -9.79
C GLU A 511 3.55 -10.57 -8.29
N MET A 512 2.53 -9.86 -7.82
CA MET A 512 2.12 -9.87 -6.41
C MET A 512 1.80 -11.28 -5.92
N ARG A 513 1.06 -12.07 -6.70
CA ARG A 513 0.72 -13.45 -6.36
C ARG A 513 1.96 -14.35 -6.32
N SER A 514 2.88 -14.21 -7.28
CA SER A 514 4.12 -14.97 -7.32
C SER A 514 5.02 -14.63 -6.12
N ASN A 515 5.19 -13.34 -5.83
CA ASN A 515 5.96 -12.87 -4.69
C ASN A 515 5.36 -13.32 -3.35
N ALA A 516 4.02 -13.38 -3.25
CA ALA A 516 3.32 -13.86 -2.07
C ALA A 516 3.63 -15.35 -1.79
N ILE A 517 3.52 -16.21 -2.80
CA ILE A 517 3.84 -17.65 -2.68
C ILE A 517 5.32 -17.83 -2.33
N LEU A 518 6.21 -17.13 -3.02
CA LEU A 518 7.65 -17.21 -2.81
C LEU A 518 8.05 -16.75 -1.40
N SER A 519 7.41 -15.69 -0.88
CA SER A 519 7.63 -15.18 0.48
C SER A 519 7.32 -16.24 1.54
N VAL A 520 6.20 -16.94 1.41
CA VAL A 520 5.80 -18.01 2.35
C VAL A 520 6.81 -19.16 2.29
N LEU A 521 7.24 -19.57 1.10
CA LEU A 521 8.22 -20.64 0.92
C LEU A 521 9.59 -20.27 1.52
N ILE A 522 10.08 -19.07 1.23
CA ILE A 522 11.37 -18.56 1.77
C ILE A 522 11.30 -18.47 3.29
N ALA A 523 10.22 -17.93 3.86
CA ALA A 523 10.05 -17.84 5.30
C ALA A 523 10.05 -19.23 5.94
N ALA A 524 9.31 -20.20 5.37
CA ALA A 524 9.27 -21.58 5.87
C ALA A 524 10.67 -22.23 5.85
N VAL A 525 11.44 -22.06 4.77
CA VAL A 525 12.81 -22.58 4.66
C VAL A 525 13.73 -21.90 5.69
N CYS A 526 13.71 -20.57 5.81
CA CYS A 526 14.52 -19.85 6.79
C CYS A 526 14.22 -20.29 8.22
N MET A 527 12.94 -20.51 8.56
CA MET A 527 12.54 -21.00 9.88
C MET A 527 12.98 -22.44 10.13
N LEU A 528 12.88 -23.31 9.11
CA LEU A 528 13.37 -24.68 9.18
C LEU A 528 14.88 -24.71 9.48
N VAL A 529 15.65 -23.91 8.74
CA VAL A 529 17.11 -23.78 8.94
C VAL A 529 17.42 -23.28 10.35
N TYR A 530 16.68 -22.26 10.82
CA TYR A 530 16.83 -21.73 12.17
C TYR A 530 16.57 -22.78 13.25
N ILE A 531 15.47 -23.53 13.16
CA ILE A 531 15.08 -24.54 14.12
C ILE A 531 16.09 -25.71 14.11
N TRP A 532 16.52 -26.14 12.92
CA TRP A 532 17.55 -27.16 12.78
C TRP A 532 18.87 -26.75 13.46
N PHE A 533 19.33 -25.53 13.22
CA PHE A 533 20.54 -25.00 13.86
C PHE A 533 20.40 -24.92 15.39
N ARG A 534 19.23 -24.48 15.85
CA ARG A 534 18.94 -24.25 17.29
C ARG A 534 18.85 -25.56 18.09
N PHE A 535 18.18 -26.57 17.58
CA PHE A 535 17.94 -27.84 18.26
C PHE A 535 18.91 -28.95 17.82
N LYS A 536 19.73 -28.73 16.80
CA LYS A 536 20.75 -29.66 16.28
C LYS A 536 20.21 -31.02 15.85
N ASP A 537 18.88 -31.16 15.67
CA ASP A 537 18.21 -32.36 15.20
C ASP A 537 17.16 -31.99 14.16
N ILE A 538 17.28 -32.54 12.94
CA ILE A 538 16.37 -32.27 11.84
C ILE A 538 14.93 -32.73 12.12
N ARG A 539 14.75 -33.67 13.05
CA ARG A 539 13.41 -34.17 13.42
C ARG A 539 12.55 -33.07 14.05
N TYR A 540 13.15 -32.22 14.89
CA TYR A 540 12.47 -31.06 15.46
C TYR A 540 12.06 -30.08 14.35
N GLY A 541 12.99 -29.77 13.42
CA GLY A 541 12.67 -28.91 12.28
C GLY A 541 11.54 -29.48 11.41
N ALA A 542 11.62 -30.75 11.05
CA ALA A 542 10.60 -31.39 10.23
C ALA A 542 9.22 -31.44 10.93
N SER A 543 9.18 -31.72 12.24
CA SER A 543 7.91 -31.73 12.99
C SER A 543 7.32 -30.34 13.14
N ALA A 544 8.14 -29.29 13.32
CA ALA A 544 7.68 -27.92 13.34
C ALA A 544 7.10 -27.48 12.00
N VAL A 545 7.75 -27.80 10.88
CA VAL A 545 7.24 -27.50 9.54
C VAL A 545 5.94 -28.28 9.24
N ALA A 546 5.83 -29.54 9.68
CA ALA A 546 4.59 -30.30 9.54
C ALA A 546 3.43 -29.69 10.33
N ALA A 547 3.68 -29.22 11.56
CA ALA A 547 2.69 -28.50 12.36
C ALA A 547 2.27 -27.16 11.70
N LEU A 548 3.24 -26.43 11.19
CA LEU A 548 3.01 -25.18 10.47
C LEU A 548 2.17 -25.39 9.20
N LEU A 549 2.49 -26.40 8.39
CA LEU A 549 1.72 -26.73 7.19
C LEU A 549 0.28 -27.09 7.55
N HIS A 550 0.09 -27.85 8.64
CA HIS A 550 -1.23 -28.15 9.17
C HIS A 550 -2.00 -26.87 9.50
N ASP A 551 -1.40 -25.93 10.24
CA ASP A 551 -2.07 -24.68 10.66
C ASP A 551 -2.43 -23.81 9.45
N VAL A 552 -1.53 -23.70 8.46
CA VAL A 552 -1.79 -23.04 7.17
C VAL A 552 -2.99 -23.66 6.45
N LEU A 553 -3.04 -24.99 6.36
CA LEU A 553 -4.14 -25.69 5.69
C LEU A 553 -5.48 -25.51 6.41
N VAL A 554 -5.49 -25.48 7.74
CA VAL A 554 -6.70 -25.20 8.53
C VAL A 554 -7.21 -23.79 8.27
N VAL A 555 -6.30 -22.80 8.24
CA VAL A 555 -6.68 -21.40 7.92
C VAL A 555 -7.22 -21.30 6.50
N LEU A 556 -6.58 -21.91 5.52
CA LEU A 556 -7.07 -21.95 4.14
C LEU A 556 -8.46 -22.63 4.03
N ALA A 557 -8.68 -23.69 4.79
CA ALA A 557 -9.99 -24.36 4.86
C ALA A 557 -11.07 -23.39 5.40
N PHE A 558 -10.75 -22.63 6.45
CA PHE A 558 -11.64 -21.63 7.00
C PHE A 558 -11.97 -20.52 5.97
N TYR A 559 -10.95 -20.00 5.27
CA TYR A 559 -11.14 -19.00 4.22
C TYR A 559 -11.99 -19.50 3.05
N ALA A 560 -11.86 -20.78 2.69
CA ALA A 560 -12.68 -21.41 1.64
C ALA A 560 -14.17 -21.47 2.02
N VAL A 561 -14.48 -21.73 3.29
CA VAL A 561 -15.85 -21.82 3.81
C VAL A 561 -16.48 -20.44 4.00
N VAL A 562 -15.77 -19.54 4.69
CA VAL A 562 -16.30 -18.21 5.08
C VAL A 562 -16.22 -17.19 3.92
N ARG A 563 -15.44 -17.50 2.88
CA ARG A 563 -15.27 -16.61 1.71
C ARG A 563 -14.66 -15.24 2.03
N ILE A 564 -13.82 -15.14 3.08
CA ILE A 564 -13.04 -13.94 3.35
C ILE A 564 -12.06 -13.69 2.21
N SER A 565 -11.79 -12.42 1.88
CA SER A 565 -10.92 -12.03 0.78
C SER A 565 -9.45 -12.44 1.04
N VAL A 566 -8.83 -13.04 0.02
CA VAL A 566 -7.44 -13.49 0.02
C VAL A 566 -6.61 -12.55 -0.85
N GLY A 567 -5.82 -11.71 -0.24
CA GLY A 567 -4.97 -10.73 -0.88
C GLY A 567 -3.63 -10.56 -0.15
N ASN A 568 -2.99 -9.45 -0.38
CA ASN A 568 -1.71 -9.12 0.22
C ASN A 568 -1.76 -9.13 1.76
N THR A 569 -2.83 -8.59 2.35
CA THR A 569 -3.04 -8.59 3.80
C THR A 569 -3.15 -10.01 4.35
N PHE A 570 -3.78 -10.93 3.60
CA PHE A 570 -3.83 -12.35 3.96
C PHE A 570 -2.41 -12.95 4.06
N ILE A 571 -1.51 -12.62 3.14
CA ILE A 571 -0.12 -13.12 3.18
C ILE A 571 0.62 -12.61 4.43
N ALA A 572 0.43 -11.34 4.77
CA ALA A 572 0.99 -10.77 6.01
C ALA A 572 0.47 -11.51 7.25
N CYS A 573 -0.85 -11.76 7.32
CA CYS A 573 -1.46 -12.54 8.39
C CYS A 573 -0.93 -13.99 8.41
N MET A 574 -0.81 -14.64 7.25
CA MET A 574 -0.30 -16.02 7.17
C MET A 574 1.13 -16.14 7.66
N LEU A 575 2.02 -15.22 7.26
CA LEU A 575 3.41 -15.22 7.74
C LEU A 575 3.51 -14.93 9.25
N THR A 576 2.60 -14.11 9.76
CA THR A 576 2.49 -13.87 11.21
C THR A 576 2.02 -15.13 11.95
N ILE A 577 0.98 -15.81 11.46
CA ILE A 577 0.48 -17.08 12.02
C ILE A 577 1.60 -18.11 12.01
N VAL A 578 2.34 -18.19 10.89
CA VAL A 578 3.48 -19.08 10.73
C VAL A 578 4.54 -18.81 11.80
N GLY A 579 4.95 -17.54 12.00
CA GLY A 579 5.92 -17.17 13.04
C GLY A 579 5.41 -17.47 14.45
N TYR A 580 4.13 -17.22 14.71
CA TYR A 580 3.52 -17.42 16.02
C TYR A 580 3.28 -18.90 16.36
N SER A 581 2.85 -19.71 15.40
CA SER A 581 2.66 -21.15 15.54
C SER A 581 3.98 -21.86 15.92
N ILE A 582 5.08 -21.45 15.25
CA ILE A 582 6.41 -21.95 15.59
C ILE A 582 6.83 -21.58 17.01
N ASN A 583 6.49 -20.37 17.49
CA ASN A 583 6.78 -19.97 18.85
C ASN A 583 6.17 -20.94 19.88
N ALA A 584 4.90 -21.30 19.72
CA ALA A 584 4.25 -22.30 20.57
C ALA A 584 4.96 -23.67 20.50
N THR A 585 5.38 -24.09 19.32
CA THR A 585 6.12 -25.35 19.09
C THR A 585 7.50 -25.32 19.78
N ILE A 586 8.24 -24.20 19.67
CA ILE A 586 9.55 -24.02 20.33
C ILE A 586 9.43 -24.11 21.86
N VAL A 587 8.39 -23.49 22.45
CA VAL A 587 8.14 -23.57 23.89
C VAL A 587 7.93 -25.01 24.35
N ILE A 588 7.31 -25.85 23.52
CA ILE A 588 7.17 -27.28 23.78
C ILE A 588 8.52 -27.99 23.65
N PHE A 589 9.28 -27.74 22.58
CA PHE A 589 10.59 -28.35 22.35
C PHE A 589 11.62 -28.02 23.43
N ASP A 590 11.57 -26.80 23.98
CA ASP A 590 12.43 -26.38 25.09
C ASP A 590 12.14 -27.14 26.41
N ARG A 591 11.02 -27.87 26.48
CA ARG A 591 10.64 -28.68 27.65
C ARG A 591 10.86 -30.19 27.46
N VAL A 592 11.08 -30.64 26.22
CA VAL A 592 11.33 -32.04 25.87
C VAL A 592 12.81 -32.34 25.85
#